data_28c7a688d8552643ff37324abc13a568
#
_entry.id   28c7a688d8552643ff37324abc13a568
#
_cell.length_a   1.000
_cell.length_b   1.000
_cell.length_c   1.000
_cell.angle_alpha   90.00
_cell.angle_beta   90.00
_cell.angle_gamma   90.00
#
_symmetry.space_group_name_H-M   'P 1'
#
loop_
_entity.id
_entity.type
_entity.pdbx_description
1 polymer ?
#
loop_
_entity_poly.entity_id
_entity_poly.type
_entity_poly.pdbx_seq_one_letter_code
_entity_poly.pdbx_strand_id
1 'polypeptide(L)'
;MISSESIKPISYLKAHASEIIHDVSKNQKTMIITQNGEAKVILQDIKLYEQTQQSLAMLKILALSNKSLNEGKIKPLNHAFKDIRKRINDRKK
;
A
#
# COMPACT_ATOMS: atom_id res chain seq x y z
N MET A 1 -10.69 4.57 8.59
CA MET A 1 -12.11 4.32 8.31
C MET A 1 -12.46 4.86 6.93
N ILE A 2 -13.13 4.07 6.12
CA ILE A 2 -13.53 4.48 4.77
C ILE A 2 -14.92 5.12 4.85
N SER A 3 -15.02 6.38 4.46
CA SER A 3 -16.31 7.07 4.40
C SER A 3 -17.08 6.70 3.13
N SER A 4 -18.40 6.93 3.13
CA SER A 4 -19.22 6.69 1.95
C SER A 4 -18.77 7.50 0.73
N GLU A 5 -18.11 8.63 0.95
CA GLU A 5 -17.57 9.47 -0.11
C GLU A 5 -16.38 8.81 -0.82
N SER A 6 -15.75 7.86 -0.17
CA SER A 6 -14.60 7.12 -0.73
C SER A 6 -15.01 5.87 -1.47
N ILE A 7 -16.31 5.63 -1.61
CA ILE A 7 -16.85 4.48 -2.33
C ILE A 7 -17.67 5.00 -3.51
N LYS A 8 -17.25 4.65 -4.73
CA LYS A 8 -17.91 5.12 -5.95
C LYS A 8 -18.10 3.98 -6.93
N PRO A 9 -19.18 3.98 -7.72
CA PRO A 9 -19.36 2.98 -8.77
C PRO A 9 -18.39 3.23 -9.92
N ILE A 10 -18.14 2.21 -10.72
CA ILE A 10 -17.24 2.31 -11.86
C ILE A 10 -17.72 3.34 -12.89
N SER A 11 -19.02 3.54 -13.02
CA SER A 11 -19.57 4.56 -13.92
C SER A 11 -19.09 5.96 -13.55
N TYR A 12 -18.99 6.24 -12.25
CA TYR A 12 -18.46 7.50 -11.76
C TYR A 12 -17.00 7.67 -12.14
N LEU A 13 -16.19 6.61 -11.98
CA LEU A 13 -14.79 6.62 -12.36
C LEU A 13 -14.62 6.90 -13.85
N LYS A 14 -15.41 6.25 -14.69
CA LYS A 14 -15.35 6.45 -16.14
C LYS A 14 -15.67 7.89 -16.53
N ALA A 15 -16.65 8.50 -15.86
CA ALA A 15 -17.08 9.86 -16.17
C ALA A 15 -16.12 10.93 -15.64
N HIS A 16 -15.40 10.65 -14.56
CA HIS A 16 -14.61 11.66 -13.84
C HIS A 16 -13.17 11.21 -13.57
N ALA A 17 -12.60 10.39 -14.46
CA ALA A 17 -11.30 9.77 -14.23
C ALA A 17 -10.20 10.80 -13.89
N SER A 18 -10.07 11.86 -14.69
CA SER A 18 -9.02 12.87 -14.46
C SER A 18 -9.19 13.57 -13.13
N GLU A 19 -10.41 13.94 -12.79
CA GLU A 19 -10.70 14.62 -11.53
C GLU A 19 -10.40 13.71 -10.33
N ILE A 20 -10.79 12.45 -10.44
CA ILE A 20 -10.55 11.46 -9.39
C ILE A 20 -9.07 11.25 -9.18
N ILE A 21 -8.32 11.06 -10.26
CA ILE A 21 -6.87 10.85 -10.18
C ILE A 21 -6.19 12.06 -9.54
N HIS A 22 -6.58 13.26 -9.94
CA HIS A 22 -6.03 14.49 -9.37
C HIS A 22 -6.32 14.58 -7.86
N ASP A 23 -7.57 14.34 -7.45
CA ASP A 23 -7.98 14.41 -6.05
C ASP A 23 -7.29 13.34 -5.20
N VAL A 24 -7.27 12.10 -5.68
CA VAL A 24 -6.61 10.99 -4.97
C VAL A 24 -5.12 11.25 -4.81
N SER A 25 -4.48 11.73 -5.88
CA SER A 25 -3.05 12.01 -5.89
C SER A 25 -2.69 13.19 -4.98
N LYS A 26 -3.43 14.29 -5.10
CA LYS A 26 -3.14 15.52 -4.34
C LYS A 26 -3.39 15.34 -2.85
N ASN A 27 -4.46 14.67 -2.48
CA ASN A 27 -4.90 14.54 -1.10
C ASN A 27 -4.50 13.20 -0.47
N GLN A 28 -3.76 12.37 -1.20
CA GLN A 28 -3.30 11.04 -0.73
C GLN A 28 -4.46 10.21 -0.18
N LYS A 29 -5.50 10.09 -0.99
CA LYS A 29 -6.72 9.37 -0.62
C LYS A 29 -6.71 7.92 -1.10
N THR A 30 -7.62 7.15 -0.55
CA THR A 30 -7.96 5.81 -1.02
C THR A 30 -9.42 5.81 -1.42
N MET A 31 -9.73 5.26 -2.59
CA MET A 31 -11.10 5.18 -3.09
C MET A 31 -11.40 3.72 -3.47
N ILE A 32 -12.57 3.25 -3.08
CA ILE A 32 -13.04 1.92 -3.47
C ILE A 32 -13.97 2.07 -4.65
N ILE A 33 -13.74 1.29 -5.69
CA ILE A 33 -14.57 1.29 -6.90
C ILE A 33 -15.42 0.03 -6.89
N THR A 34 -16.73 0.22 -7.04
CA THR A 34 -17.69 -0.87 -7.06
C THR A 34 -18.16 -1.16 -8.48
N GLN A 35 -18.54 -2.39 -8.72
CA GLN A 35 -19.19 -2.83 -9.95
C GLN A 35 -20.30 -3.79 -9.57
N ASN A 36 -21.49 -3.54 -10.09
CA ASN A 36 -22.69 -4.34 -9.75
C ASN A 36 -22.91 -4.46 -8.23
N GLY A 37 -22.65 -3.37 -7.51
CA GLY A 37 -22.86 -3.29 -6.08
C GLY A 37 -21.78 -3.96 -5.24
N GLU A 38 -20.73 -4.48 -5.87
CA GLU A 38 -19.62 -5.13 -5.16
C GLU A 38 -18.33 -4.31 -5.28
N ALA A 39 -17.57 -4.22 -4.20
CA ALA A 39 -16.24 -3.63 -4.22
C ALA A 39 -15.31 -4.50 -5.05
N LYS A 40 -14.70 -3.93 -6.09
CA LYS A 40 -13.85 -4.68 -7.01
C LYS A 40 -12.40 -4.24 -6.98
N VAL A 41 -12.15 -2.94 -6.85
CA VAL A 41 -10.78 -2.42 -6.92
C VAL A 41 -10.60 -1.29 -5.92
N ILE A 42 -9.34 -1.07 -5.56
CA ILE A 42 -8.93 0.07 -4.75
C ILE A 42 -8.13 1.00 -5.65
N LEU A 43 -8.49 2.29 -5.61
CA LEU A 43 -7.74 3.36 -6.26
C LEU A 43 -7.04 4.15 -5.18
N GLN A 44 -5.72 4.21 -5.21
CA GLN A 44 -4.93 4.79 -4.14
C GLN A 44 -3.78 5.60 -4.70
N ASP A 45 -3.44 6.71 -4.02
CA ASP A 45 -2.24 7.46 -4.36
C ASP A 45 -1.01 6.56 -4.26
N ILE A 46 -0.13 6.63 -5.27
CA ILE A 46 1.03 5.75 -5.33
C ILE A 46 2.00 5.98 -4.17
N LYS A 47 2.16 7.21 -3.71
CA LYS A 47 3.03 7.50 -2.57
C LYS A 47 2.51 6.87 -1.29
N LEU A 48 1.20 6.96 -1.08
CA LEU A 48 0.55 6.34 0.08
C LEU A 48 0.71 4.82 0.02
N TYR A 49 0.50 4.23 -1.15
CA TYR A 49 0.68 2.79 -1.35
C TYR A 49 2.12 2.36 -1.02
N GLU A 50 3.10 3.09 -1.52
CA GLU A 50 4.51 2.78 -1.26
C GLU A 50 4.84 2.89 0.22
N GLN A 51 4.34 3.93 0.91
CA GLN A 51 4.53 4.09 2.35
C GLN A 51 3.95 2.92 3.12
N THR A 52 2.76 2.48 2.75
CA THR A 52 2.12 1.32 3.39
C THR A 52 2.94 0.06 3.19
N GLN A 53 3.46 -0.17 1.98
CA GLN A 53 4.30 -1.33 1.71
C GLN A 53 5.59 -1.29 2.51
N GLN A 54 6.21 -0.12 2.65
CA GLN A 54 7.41 0.04 3.47
C GLN A 54 7.12 -0.25 4.94
N SER A 55 5.99 0.23 5.46
CA SER A 55 5.59 -0.02 6.84
C SER A 55 5.34 -1.50 7.10
N LEU A 56 4.67 -2.19 6.19
CA LEU A 56 4.42 -3.63 6.29
C LEU A 56 5.73 -4.42 6.26
N ALA A 57 6.65 -4.02 5.39
CA ALA A 57 7.97 -4.66 5.31
C ALA A 57 8.73 -4.49 6.62
N MET A 58 8.69 -3.30 7.21
CA MET A 58 9.33 -3.00 8.48
C MET A 58 8.76 -3.83 9.62
N LEU A 59 7.43 -3.92 9.68
CA LEU A 59 6.74 -4.75 10.67
C LEU A 59 7.14 -6.21 10.55
N LYS A 60 7.29 -6.69 9.31
CA LYS A 60 7.72 -8.07 9.05
C LYS A 60 9.14 -8.31 9.55
N ILE A 61 10.04 -7.36 9.33
CA ILE A 61 11.42 -7.44 9.84
C ILE A 61 11.43 -7.50 11.35
N LEU A 62 10.68 -6.63 12.02
CA LEU A 62 10.61 -6.61 13.47
C LEU A 62 10.07 -7.92 14.03
N ALA A 63 9.06 -8.49 13.39
CA ALA A 63 8.49 -9.77 13.81
C ALA A 63 9.51 -10.89 13.66
N LEU A 64 10.26 -10.93 12.56
CA LEU A 64 11.29 -11.93 12.33
C LEU A 64 12.46 -11.77 13.29
N SER A 65 12.89 -10.54 13.56
CA SER A 65 13.98 -10.27 14.49
C SER A 65 13.61 -10.71 15.90
N ASN A 66 12.38 -10.40 16.33
CA ASN A 66 11.89 -10.77 17.64
C ASN A 66 11.85 -12.30 17.79
N LYS A 67 11.38 -12.98 16.76
CA LYS A 67 11.35 -14.45 16.74
C LYS A 67 12.76 -15.03 16.81
N SER A 68 13.70 -14.46 16.06
CA SER A 68 15.09 -14.93 16.05
C SER A 68 15.75 -14.76 17.41
N LEU A 69 15.49 -13.67 18.10
CA LEU A 69 16.01 -13.44 19.45
C LEU A 69 15.43 -14.46 20.43
N ASN A 70 14.14 -14.72 20.36
CA ASN A 70 13.47 -15.68 21.23
C ASN A 70 13.97 -17.11 21.01
N GLU A 71 14.33 -17.44 19.81
CA GLU A 71 14.88 -18.76 19.45
C GLU A 71 16.40 -18.86 19.61
N GLY A 72 17.05 -17.77 20.03
CA GLY A 72 18.49 -17.71 20.13
C GLY A 72 19.20 -17.66 18.78
N LYS A 73 18.46 -17.40 17.72
CA LYS A 73 19.01 -17.29 16.35
C LYS A 73 19.05 -15.82 15.95
N ILE A 74 20.24 -15.27 15.83
CA ILE A 74 20.42 -13.88 15.43
C ILE A 74 20.80 -13.86 13.97
N LYS A 75 19.92 -13.29 13.12
CA LYS A 75 20.24 -13.02 11.73
C LYS A 75 20.71 -11.59 11.58
N PRO A 76 21.68 -11.31 10.70
CA PRO A 76 22.11 -9.93 10.47
C PRO A 76 20.96 -9.11 9.91
N LEU A 77 20.52 -8.11 10.66
CA LEU A 77 19.49 -7.19 10.23
C LEU A 77 19.85 -6.46 8.93
N ASN A 78 21.14 -6.22 8.73
CA ASN A 78 21.64 -5.55 7.52
C ASN A 78 21.25 -6.28 6.23
N HIS A 79 21.26 -7.59 6.23
CA HIS A 79 20.84 -8.37 5.06
C HIS A 79 19.37 -8.18 4.76
N ALA A 80 18.53 -8.21 5.80
CA ALA A 80 17.10 -8.02 5.63
C ALA A 80 16.79 -6.64 5.06
N PHE A 81 17.45 -5.60 5.55
CA PHE A 81 17.25 -4.24 5.05
C PHE A 81 17.72 -4.10 3.60
N LYS A 82 18.83 -4.69 3.22
CA LYS A 82 19.30 -4.66 1.84
C LYS A 82 18.31 -5.32 0.89
N ASP A 83 17.79 -6.47 1.26
CA ASP A 83 16.83 -7.19 0.44
C ASP A 83 15.56 -6.37 0.22
N ILE A 84 15.07 -5.71 1.26
CA ILE A 84 13.88 -4.88 1.17
C ILE A 84 14.11 -3.67 0.29
N ARG A 85 15.23 -2.99 0.44
CA ARG A 85 15.59 -1.84 -0.41
C ARG A 85 15.66 -2.24 -1.87
N LYS A 86 16.26 -3.39 -2.15
CA LYS A 86 16.35 -3.90 -3.51
C LYS A 86 14.96 -4.14 -4.11
N ARG A 87 14.06 -4.77 -3.35
CA ARG A 87 12.69 -5.02 -3.81
C ARG A 87 11.94 -3.74 -4.10
N ILE A 88 12.09 -2.73 -3.24
CA ILE A 88 11.43 -1.44 -3.42
C ILE A 88 11.96 -0.75 -4.67
N ASN A 89 13.28 -0.74 -4.88
CA ASN A 89 13.89 -0.14 -6.07
C ASN A 89 13.44 -0.84 -7.35
N ASP A 90 13.34 -2.16 -7.34
CA ASP A 90 12.89 -2.93 -8.51
C ASP A 90 11.44 -2.60 -8.87
N ARG A 91 10.60 -2.31 -7.88
CA ARG A 91 9.21 -1.94 -8.11
C ARG A 91 9.04 -0.52 -8.66
N LYS A 92 10.00 0.36 -8.44
CA LYS A 92 9.92 1.74 -8.91
C LYS A 92 10.29 1.93 -10.37
N LYS A 93 10.80 0.91 -11.00
CA LYS A 93 11.18 0.97 -12.42
C LYS A 93 9.99 0.84 -13.36
#